data_8a3f9c9a5d68be8f2e35dae88da561e3
#
_entry.id   8a3f9c9a5d68be8f2e35dae88da561e3
#
_cell.length_a   1.000
_cell.length_b   1.000
_cell.length_c   1.000
_cell.angle_alpha   90.00
_cell.angle_beta   90.00
_cell.angle_gamma   90.00
#
_symmetry.space_group_name_H-M   'P 1'
#
loop_
_entity.id
_entity.type
_entity.pdbx_description
1 polymer ?
#
loop_
_entity_poly.entity_id
_entity_poly.type
_entity_poly.pdbx_seq_one_letter_code
_entity_poly.pdbx_strand_id
1 'polypeptide(L)'
;MKPALTRAACLLCAALASLTAPAASQTILRAAEQQSVPVNPANFTGAARGDGAFRQQAPARVYGGWVTFEPGSRTHWHIHPLGQTLIVTFGAGLTQVEGGPVREIRAGDIVICPPGVKHWHGAKPNQAMQHIAIGERAENEQVQWLEEVSDEIYLQPIQATSIK
;
A
#
# COMPACT_ATOMS: atom_id res chain seq x y z
N MET A 1 89.68 8.32 -8.34
CA MET A 1 88.70 8.72 -7.34
C MET A 1 87.36 8.79 -8.03
N LYS A 2 86.40 7.87 -7.70
CA LYS A 2 84.99 7.86 -8.23
C LYS A 2 84.09 8.22 -7.11
N PRO A 3 83.10 9.14 -7.28
CA PRO A 3 82.11 9.42 -6.26
C PRO A 3 80.97 8.39 -6.25
N ALA A 4 80.59 7.96 -5.08
CA ALA A 4 79.46 7.07 -4.80
C ALA A 4 78.16 7.83 -4.91
N LEU A 5 77.25 7.35 -5.74
CA LEU A 5 75.84 7.83 -5.79
C LEU A 5 75.03 7.13 -4.67
N THR A 6 74.60 7.88 -3.69
CA THR A 6 73.62 7.41 -2.70
C THR A 6 72.22 7.53 -3.26
N ARG A 7 71.54 6.40 -3.46
CA ARG A 7 70.13 6.34 -3.87
C ARG A 7 69.27 6.48 -2.60
N ALA A 8 68.54 7.59 -2.48
CA ALA A 8 67.49 7.77 -1.50
C ALA A 8 66.20 7.06 -1.99
N ALA A 9 65.78 6.04 -1.26
CA ALA A 9 64.51 5.38 -1.52
C ALA A 9 63.38 6.13 -0.79
N CYS A 10 62.52 6.83 -1.54
CA CYS A 10 61.28 7.39 -1.01
C CYS A 10 60.23 6.26 -0.84
N LEU A 11 59.98 5.89 0.42
CA LEU A 11 58.83 5.04 0.73
C LEU A 11 57.54 5.91 0.68
N LEU A 12 56.75 5.72 -0.35
CA LEU A 12 55.41 6.28 -0.44
C LEU A 12 54.47 5.40 0.38
N CYS A 13 54.14 5.81 1.63
CA CYS A 13 53.08 5.20 2.41
C CYS A 13 51.75 5.64 1.81
N ALA A 14 51.12 4.80 0.99
CA ALA A 14 49.73 4.99 0.56
C ALA A 14 48.80 4.64 1.75
N ALA A 15 48.25 5.68 2.41
CA ALA A 15 47.20 5.48 3.38
C ALA A 15 45.92 5.05 2.68
N LEU A 16 45.55 3.78 2.80
CA LEU A 16 44.22 3.28 2.40
C LEU A 16 43.20 3.86 3.39
N ALA A 17 42.51 4.92 3.01
CA ALA A 17 41.32 5.37 3.70
C ALA A 17 40.20 4.34 3.46
N SER A 18 39.91 3.55 4.47
CA SER A 18 38.76 2.65 4.47
C SER A 18 37.50 3.51 4.47
N LEU A 19 36.84 3.64 3.32
CA LEU A 19 35.51 4.21 3.20
C LEU A 19 34.53 3.24 3.87
N THR A 20 34.26 3.44 5.16
CA THR A 20 33.16 2.74 5.84
C THR A 20 31.85 3.28 5.27
N ALA A 21 31.11 2.45 4.54
CA ALA A 21 29.75 2.78 4.15
C ALA A 21 28.92 3.04 5.42
N PRO A 22 28.06 4.06 5.42
CA PRO A 22 27.19 4.31 6.55
C PRO A 22 26.36 3.06 6.86
N ALA A 23 26.24 2.72 8.14
CA ALA A 23 25.43 1.59 8.56
C ALA A 23 23.97 1.80 8.11
N ALA A 24 23.37 0.78 7.49
CA ALA A 24 21.97 0.84 7.15
C ALA A 24 21.13 0.98 8.41
N SER A 25 20.17 1.92 8.41
CA SER A 25 19.29 2.20 9.55
C SER A 25 17.84 1.87 9.22
N GLN A 26 17.08 1.46 10.24
CA GLN A 26 15.63 1.29 10.13
C GLN A 26 14.94 2.65 10.17
N THR A 27 13.87 2.78 9.37
CA THR A 27 12.95 3.93 9.46
C THR A 27 11.73 3.52 10.28
N ILE A 28 11.41 4.32 11.30
CA ILE A 28 10.20 4.12 12.12
C ILE A 28 9.26 5.29 11.85
N LEU A 29 8.11 4.98 11.26
CA LEU A 29 7.01 5.93 11.08
C LEU A 29 6.14 5.89 12.33
N ARG A 30 6.23 6.91 13.17
CA ARG A 30 5.47 6.97 14.43
C ARG A 30 4.00 7.28 14.16
N ALA A 31 3.09 6.49 14.73
CA ALA A 31 1.65 6.71 14.54
C ALA A 31 1.21 8.12 14.97
N ALA A 32 1.76 8.65 16.04
CA ALA A 32 1.46 10.00 16.55
C ALA A 32 1.91 11.14 15.60
N GLU A 33 2.78 10.87 14.64
CA GLU A 33 3.31 11.83 13.67
C GLU A 33 2.60 11.75 12.32
N GLN A 34 1.74 10.74 12.14
CA GLN A 34 1.04 10.53 10.88
C GLN A 34 -0.27 11.29 10.84
N GLN A 35 -0.55 11.90 9.70
CA GLN A 35 -1.76 12.66 9.50
C GLN A 35 -2.88 11.75 8.98
N SER A 36 -4.09 11.98 9.50
CA SER A 36 -5.32 11.45 8.91
C SER A 36 -5.79 12.40 7.82
N VAL A 37 -5.91 11.91 6.59
CA VAL A 37 -6.22 12.73 5.42
C VAL A 37 -7.52 12.25 4.79
N PRO A 38 -8.50 13.13 4.52
CA PRO A 38 -9.66 12.76 3.72
C PRO A 38 -9.23 12.15 2.38
N VAL A 39 -9.92 11.10 1.95
CA VAL A 39 -9.70 10.53 0.62
C VAL A 39 -10.17 11.46 -0.49
N ASN A 40 -9.66 11.27 -1.71
CA ASN A 40 -10.12 12.04 -2.85
C ASN A 40 -11.58 11.68 -3.20
N PRO A 41 -12.54 12.62 -3.09
CA PRO A 41 -13.96 12.35 -3.37
C PRO A 41 -14.24 11.96 -4.83
N ALA A 42 -13.31 12.18 -5.75
CA ALA A 42 -13.44 11.69 -7.12
C ALA A 42 -13.28 10.17 -7.25
N ASN A 43 -12.86 9.48 -6.20
CA ASN A 43 -12.57 8.05 -6.20
C ASN A 43 -13.37 7.28 -5.14
N PHE A 44 -14.20 8.00 -4.37
CA PHE A 44 -14.97 7.42 -3.24
C PHE A 44 -16.36 8.03 -3.17
N THR A 45 -17.33 7.20 -2.83
CA THR A 45 -18.67 7.63 -2.41
C THR A 45 -18.72 7.64 -0.89
N GLY A 46 -19.28 8.69 -0.31
CA GLY A 46 -19.37 8.88 1.14
C GLY A 46 -18.08 9.41 1.76
N ALA A 47 -17.91 9.25 3.07
CA ALA A 47 -16.78 9.76 3.82
C ALA A 47 -15.78 8.65 4.18
N ALA A 48 -14.54 8.83 3.79
CA ALA A 48 -13.44 7.97 4.18
C ALA A 48 -12.17 8.79 4.39
N ARG A 49 -11.19 8.21 5.10
CA ARG A 49 -9.89 8.84 5.34
C ARG A 49 -8.76 7.82 5.24
N GLY A 50 -7.61 8.30 4.81
CA GLY A 50 -6.38 7.54 4.79
C GLY A 50 -5.48 7.94 5.95
N ASP A 51 -4.87 6.95 6.59
CA ASP A 51 -3.95 7.13 7.70
C ASP A 51 -2.68 6.29 7.45
N GLY A 52 -1.57 6.67 8.05
CA GLY A 52 -0.39 5.82 8.15
C GLY A 52 0.17 5.32 6.83
N ALA A 53 0.14 6.16 5.80
CA ALA A 53 0.69 5.77 4.50
C ALA A 53 2.19 5.47 4.60
N PHE A 54 2.60 4.34 4.06
CA PHE A 54 4.01 3.95 3.97
C PHE A 54 4.39 3.55 2.55
N ARG A 55 5.68 3.67 2.26
CA ARG A 55 6.25 3.29 0.97
C ARG A 55 7.66 2.76 1.17
N GLN A 56 7.94 1.60 0.62
CA GLN A 56 9.30 1.07 0.58
C GLN A 56 10.17 1.83 -0.43
N GLN A 57 11.47 1.85 -0.16
CA GLN A 57 12.46 2.40 -1.10
C GLN A 57 12.88 1.33 -2.13
N ALA A 58 13.33 1.81 -3.30
CA ALA A 58 13.87 0.91 -4.32
C ALA A 58 14.99 0.02 -3.74
N PRO A 59 15.07 -1.27 -4.16
CA PRO A 59 14.34 -1.90 -5.27
C PRO A 59 12.92 -2.38 -4.91
N ALA A 60 12.52 -2.32 -3.65
CA ALA A 60 11.17 -2.69 -3.23
C ALA A 60 10.12 -1.69 -3.77
N ARG A 61 8.95 -2.21 -4.11
CA ARG A 61 7.86 -1.43 -4.72
C ARG A 61 6.61 -1.38 -3.87
N VAL A 62 6.64 -2.03 -2.72
CA VAL A 62 5.49 -2.12 -1.81
C VAL A 62 5.13 -0.75 -1.23
N TYR A 63 3.86 -0.46 -1.20
CA TYR A 63 3.25 0.67 -0.51
C TYR A 63 1.97 0.21 0.21
N GLY A 64 1.50 1.01 1.14
CA GLY A 64 0.24 0.74 1.82
C GLY A 64 -0.15 1.86 2.77
N GLY A 65 -1.26 1.64 3.47
CA GLY A 65 -1.81 2.56 4.46
C GLY A 65 -3.13 2.04 4.99
N TRP A 66 -3.60 2.64 6.07
CA TRP A 66 -4.93 2.37 6.59
C TRP A 66 -5.96 3.22 5.86
N VAL A 67 -7.12 2.65 5.59
CA VAL A 67 -8.28 3.38 5.09
C VAL A 67 -9.46 3.07 5.99
N THR A 68 -10.02 4.14 6.56
CA THR A 68 -11.24 4.07 7.39
C THR A 68 -12.41 4.59 6.58
N PHE A 69 -13.45 3.79 6.50
CA PHE A 69 -14.71 4.10 5.82
C PHE A 69 -15.81 4.31 6.86
N GLU A 70 -16.51 5.42 6.79
CA GLU A 70 -17.74 5.61 7.52
C GLU A 70 -18.87 4.71 6.97
N PRO A 71 -19.94 4.43 7.73
CA PRO A 71 -21.04 3.62 7.24
C PRO A 71 -21.56 4.12 5.88
N GLY A 72 -21.77 3.21 4.94
CA GLY A 72 -22.23 3.52 3.58
C GLY A 72 -21.14 3.97 2.60
N SER A 73 -19.92 4.24 3.07
CA SER A 73 -18.83 4.72 2.22
C SER A 73 -18.13 3.58 1.50
N ARG A 74 -17.72 3.83 0.27
CA ARG A 74 -17.08 2.84 -0.60
C ARG A 74 -16.15 3.48 -1.61
N THR A 75 -15.20 2.72 -2.14
CA THR A 75 -14.42 3.11 -3.32
C THR A 75 -15.29 3.12 -4.56
N HIS A 76 -14.91 3.89 -5.57
CA HIS A 76 -15.33 3.62 -6.93
C HIS A 76 -14.74 2.30 -7.42
N TRP A 77 -15.21 1.77 -8.54
CA TRP A 77 -14.57 0.69 -9.24
C TRP A 77 -13.13 1.08 -9.58
N HIS A 78 -12.20 0.15 -9.40
CA HIS A 78 -10.80 0.42 -9.70
C HIS A 78 -10.03 -0.89 -10.00
N ILE A 79 -8.84 -0.71 -10.59
CA ILE A 79 -7.95 -1.80 -10.98
C ILE A 79 -6.55 -1.48 -10.46
N HIS A 80 -5.93 -2.46 -9.82
CA HIS A 80 -4.51 -2.43 -9.47
C HIS A 80 -3.71 -3.28 -10.45
N PRO A 81 -2.71 -2.72 -11.16
CA PRO A 81 -1.93 -3.46 -12.15
C PRO A 81 -1.26 -4.72 -11.60
N LEU A 82 -0.73 -4.65 -10.39
CA LEU A 82 -0.06 -5.77 -9.69
C LEU A 82 -0.91 -6.39 -8.57
N GLY A 83 -2.21 -6.09 -8.54
CA GLY A 83 -3.12 -6.58 -7.52
C GLY A 83 -3.07 -5.76 -6.22
N GLN A 84 -3.97 -6.12 -5.30
CA GLN A 84 -4.11 -5.47 -4.00
C GLN A 84 -4.41 -6.51 -2.92
N THR A 85 -3.82 -6.33 -1.74
CA THR A 85 -4.19 -7.08 -0.54
C THR A 85 -4.81 -6.12 0.47
N LEU A 86 -5.97 -6.49 1.02
CA LEU A 86 -6.62 -5.78 2.12
C LEU A 86 -6.56 -6.67 3.36
N ILE A 87 -6.18 -6.10 4.49
CA ILE A 87 -6.26 -6.73 5.81
C ILE A 87 -7.27 -5.93 6.61
N VAL A 88 -8.44 -6.50 6.85
CA VAL A 88 -9.50 -5.82 7.61
C VAL A 88 -9.10 -5.77 9.09
N THR A 89 -9.00 -4.58 9.64
CA THR A 89 -8.53 -4.36 11.02
C THR A 89 -9.64 -4.01 12.00
N PHE A 90 -10.76 -3.49 11.49
CA PHE A 90 -11.91 -3.09 12.31
C PHE A 90 -13.22 -3.15 11.53
N GLY A 91 -14.31 -3.48 12.22
CA GLY A 91 -15.67 -3.41 11.70
C GLY A 91 -16.00 -4.46 10.65
N ALA A 92 -16.91 -4.12 9.74
CA ALA A 92 -17.30 -4.96 8.63
C ALA A 92 -17.58 -4.14 7.37
N GLY A 93 -17.24 -4.71 6.25
CA GLY A 93 -17.38 -4.09 4.94
C GLY A 93 -17.91 -5.03 3.89
N LEU A 94 -17.94 -4.52 2.68
CA LEU A 94 -18.33 -5.23 1.47
C LEU A 94 -17.23 -5.12 0.42
N THR A 95 -17.11 -6.14 -0.42
CA THR A 95 -16.24 -6.13 -1.59
C THR A 95 -16.90 -6.91 -2.74
N GLN A 96 -16.53 -6.56 -3.96
CA GLN A 96 -17.00 -7.24 -5.16
C GLN A 96 -15.96 -7.13 -6.27
N VAL A 97 -15.75 -8.20 -7.01
CA VAL A 97 -15.13 -8.14 -8.34
C VAL A 97 -16.21 -8.01 -9.39
N GLU A 98 -15.94 -7.34 -10.50
CA GLU A 98 -16.92 -7.13 -11.58
C GLU A 98 -17.50 -8.47 -12.06
N GLY A 99 -18.82 -8.52 -12.20
CA GLY A 99 -19.56 -9.73 -12.58
C GLY A 99 -19.66 -10.80 -11.50
N GLY A 100 -19.02 -10.62 -10.35
CA GLY A 100 -19.13 -11.51 -9.21
C GLY A 100 -20.16 -11.05 -8.17
N PRO A 101 -20.40 -11.85 -7.13
CA PRO A 101 -21.32 -11.48 -6.05
C PRO A 101 -20.68 -10.47 -5.08
N VAL A 102 -21.53 -9.67 -4.43
CA VAL A 102 -21.12 -8.87 -3.26
C VAL A 102 -20.85 -9.82 -2.09
N ARG A 103 -19.71 -9.63 -1.45
CA ARG A 103 -19.26 -10.43 -0.30
C ARG A 103 -19.02 -9.55 0.90
N GLU A 104 -19.40 -10.04 2.06
CA GLU A 104 -19.05 -9.38 3.33
C GLU A 104 -17.62 -9.75 3.73
N ILE A 105 -16.92 -8.76 4.28
CA ILE A 105 -15.57 -8.88 4.88
C ILE A 105 -15.60 -8.30 6.29
N ARG A 106 -14.87 -8.91 7.22
CA ARG A 106 -14.87 -8.55 8.64
C ARG A 106 -13.46 -8.43 9.20
N ALA A 107 -13.33 -7.80 10.34
CA ALA A 107 -12.04 -7.72 11.04
C ALA A 107 -11.40 -9.11 11.18
N GLY A 108 -10.13 -9.22 10.76
CA GLY A 108 -9.35 -10.46 10.66
C GLY A 108 -9.31 -11.08 9.26
N ASP A 109 -10.21 -10.70 8.36
CA ASP A 109 -10.21 -11.21 6.98
C ASP A 109 -9.08 -10.59 6.15
N ILE A 110 -8.55 -11.39 5.23
CA ILE A 110 -7.60 -10.97 4.21
C ILE A 110 -8.26 -11.13 2.85
N VAL A 111 -8.38 -10.03 2.12
CA VAL A 111 -8.89 -10.01 0.74
C VAL A 111 -7.71 -9.88 -0.21
N ILE A 112 -7.60 -10.81 -1.14
CA ILE A 112 -6.57 -10.78 -2.19
C ILE A 112 -7.27 -10.52 -3.51
N CYS A 113 -7.05 -9.35 -4.08
CA CYS A 113 -7.50 -8.99 -5.41
C CYS A 113 -6.35 -9.21 -6.40
N PRO A 114 -6.50 -10.12 -7.37
CA PRO A 114 -5.44 -10.42 -8.34
C PRO A 114 -5.10 -9.21 -9.25
N PRO A 115 -3.93 -9.22 -9.90
CA PRO A 115 -3.55 -8.21 -10.88
C PRO A 115 -4.59 -8.02 -11.98
N GLY A 116 -4.88 -6.76 -12.32
CA GLY A 116 -5.77 -6.40 -13.42
C GLY A 116 -7.27 -6.63 -13.18
N VAL A 117 -7.66 -7.07 -11.98
CA VAL A 117 -9.07 -7.35 -11.67
C VAL A 117 -9.78 -6.06 -11.24
N LYS A 118 -10.88 -5.73 -11.93
CA LYS A 118 -11.77 -4.63 -11.57
C LYS A 118 -12.59 -5.00 -10.35
N HIS A 119 -12.51 -4.18 -9.31
CA HIS A 119 -13.16 -4.44 -8.02
C HIS A 119 -13.48 -3.15 -7.27
N TRP A 120 -14.25 -3.26 -6.21
CA TRP A 120 -14.48 -2.23 -5.22
C TRP A 120 -14.54 -2.82 -3.81
N HIS A 121 -14.37 -1.97 -2.81
CA HIS A 121 -14.56 -2.30 -1.39
C HIS A 121 -14.98 -1.07 -0.60
N GLY A 122 -15.58 -1.31 0.56
CA GLY A 122 -16.05 -0.23 1.45
C GLY A 122 -16.71 -0.76 2.70
N ALA A 123 -17.25 0.16 3.50
CA ALA A 123 -18.01 -0.17 4.70
C ALA A 123 -19.37 -0.79 4.36
N LYS A 124 -20.04 -1.39 5.35
CA LYS A 124 -21.46 -1.75 5.25
C LYS A 124 -22.33 -0.49 5.35
N PRO A 125 -23.61 -0.56 4.94
CA PRO A 125 -24.51 0.60 5.04
C PRO A 125 -24.66 1.16 6.46
N ASN A 126 -24.55 0.31 7.47
CA ASN A 126 -24.81 0.65 8.88
C ASN A 126 -23.62 0.38 9.81
N GLN A 127 -22.43 0.09 9.28
CA GLN A 127 -21.26 -0.22 10.09
C GLN A 127 -19.99 0.27 9.39
N ALA A 128 -19.15 1.00 10.13
CA ALA A 128 -17.83 1.43 9.65
C ALA A 128 -16.88 0.25 9.46
N MET A 129 -15.89 0.44 8.61
CA MET A 129 -14.82 -0.52 8.37
C MET A 129 -13.47 0.18 8.27
N GLN A 130 -12.44 -0.47 8.77
CA GLN A 130 -11.05 -0.09 8.48
C GLN A 130 -10.28 -1.29 7.95
N HIS A 131 -9.41 -1.05 7.00
CA HIS A 131 -8.44 -2.04 6.54
C HIS A 131 -7.08 -1.41 6.30
N ILE A 132 -6.04 -2.24 6.26
CA ILE A 132 -4.76 -1.90 5.65
C ILE A 132 -4.85 -2.30 4.17
N ALA A 133 -4.62 -1.34 3.28
CA ALA A 133 -4.42 -1.61 1.86
C ALA A 133 -2.93 -1.74 1.57
N ILE A 134 -2.54 -2.81 0.89
CA ILE A 134 -1.16 -3.09 0.48
C ILE A 134 -1.16 -3.32 -1.03
N GLY A 135 -0.27 -2.64 -1.72
CA GLY A 135 -0.07 -2.80 -3.16
C GLY A 135 1.39 -2.67 -3.56
N GLU A 136 1.67 -2.98 -4.80
CA GLU A 136 2.97 -2.75 -5.41
C GLU A 136 2.85 -1.75 -6.56
N ARG A 137 3.89 -0.93 -6.75
CA ARG A 137 3.97 0.00 -7.88
C ARG A 137 4.47 -0.73 -9.11
N ALA A 138 3.71 -0.70 -10.18
CA ALA A 138 4.20 -1.02 -11.51
C ALA A 138 5.08 0.14 -12.03
N GLU A 139 6.02 -0.13 -12.93
CA GLU A 139 6.97 0.88 -13.39
C GLU A 139 6.27 2.03 -14.15
N ASN A 140 5.30 1.70 -15.00
CA ASN A 140 4.62 2.66 -15.87
C ASN A 140 3.10 2.68 -15.70
N GLU A 141 2.56 2.00 -14.69
CA GLU A 141 1.12 1.89 -14.49
C GLU A 141 0.76 2.29 -13.06
N GLN A 142 -0.35 2.98 -12.94
CA GLN A 142 -0.93 3.39 -11.67
C GLN A 142 -2.27 2.68 -11.45
N VAL A 143 -2.86 2.85 -10.28
CA VAL A 143 -4.24 2.44 -10.01
C VAL A 143 -5.16 3.16 -10.99
N GLN A 144 -5.96 2.38 -11.72
CA GLN A 144 -6.98 2.92 -12.63
C GLN A 144 -8.28 3.09 -11.86
N TRP A 145 -8.68 4.33 -11.65
CA TRP A 145 -9.97 4.67 -11.07
C TRP A 145 -11.02 4.75 -12.18
N LEU A 146 -12.16 4.14 -11.93
CA LEU A 146 -13.24 3.99 -12.91
C LEU A 146 -14.53 4.62 -12.37
N GLU A 147 -15.68 4.16 -12.85
CA GLU A 147 -16.98 4.68 -12.49
C GLU A 147 -17.35 4.42 -11.02
N GLU A 148 -18.26 5.22 -10.52
CA GLU A 148 -18.86 5.05 -9.20
C GLU A 148 -19.60 3.71 -9.08
N VAL A 149 -19.53 3.09 -7.92
CA VAL A 149 -20.39 1.94 -7.58
C VAL A 149 -21.78 2.46 -7.23
N SER A 150 -22.77 2.15 -8.07
CA SER A 150 -24.14 2.61 -7.81
C SER A 150 -24.73 1.99 -6.53
N ASP A 151 -25.74 2.63 -5.96
CA ASP A 151 -26.46 2.08 -4.80
C ASP A 151 -27.12 0.74 -5.14
N GLU A 152 -27.59 0.56 -6.37
CA GLU A 152 -28.16 -0.69 -6.83
C GLU A 152 -27.15 -1.85 -6.74
N ILE A 153 -25.88 -1.62 -7.10
CA ILE A 153 -24.80 -2.61 -6.98
C ILE A 153 -24.41 -2.80 -5.51
N TYR A 154 -24.22 -1.70 -4.79
CA TYR A 154 -23.77 -1.72 -3.40
C TYR A 154 -24.75 -2.42 -2.46
N LEU A 155 -26.05 -2.30 -2.68
CA LEU A 155 -27.13 -2.87 -1.87
C LEU A 155 -27.59 -4.26 -2.35
N GLN A 156 -26.88 -4.90 -3.29
CA GLN A 156 -27.21 -6.25 -3.71
C GLN A 156 -27.15 -7.24 -2.53
N PRO A 157 -27.92 -8.34 -2.62
CA PRO A 157 -27.85 -9.40 -1.62
C PRO A 157 -26.43 -9.92 -1.41
N ILE A 158 -25.98 -9.97 -0.17
CA ILE A 158 -24.66 -10.47 0.19
C ILE A 158 -24.65 -12.00 0.02
N GLN A 159 -23.75 -12.52 -0.79
CA GLN A 159 -23.56 -13.95 -0.87
C GLN A 159 -22.74 -14.43 0.34
N ALA A 160 -23.27 -15.42 1.07
CA ALA A 160 -22.55 -16.05 2.18
C ALA A 160 -21.23 -16.65 1.66
N THR A 161 -20.13 -16.34 2.36
CA THR A 161 -18.84 -16.97 2.09
C THR A 161 -18.92 -18.43 2.55
N SER A 162 -18.86 -19.37 1.62
CA SER A 162 -18.72 -20.78 1.97
C SER A 162 -17.37 -20.97 2.65
N ILE A 163 -17.38 -21.27 3.95
CA ILE A 163 -16.18 -21.73 4.64
C ILE A 163 -15.84 -23.11 4.06
N LYS A 164 -14.71 -23.21 3.38
CA LYS A 164 -14.14 -24.50 2.95
C LYS A 164 -13.21 -25.03 4.01
#